data_a11db4cf820024596a0f64b9137b5365
#
_entry.id   a11db4cf820024596a0f64b9137b5365
#
_cell.length_a   1.000
_cell.length_b   1.000
_cell.length_c   1.000
_cell.angle_alpha   90.00
_cell.angle_beta   90.00
_cell.angle_gamma   90.00
#
_symmetry.space_group_name_H-M   'P 1'
#
loop_
_entity.id
_entity.type
_entity.pdbx_description
1 polymer ?
#
loop_
_entity_poly.entity_id
_entity_poly.type
_entity_poly.pdbx_seq_one_letter_code
_entity_poly.pdbx_strand_id
1 'polypeptide(L)'
;ASAIARSGGDLQQSSISMGSLGNFDLIHQLQNEVAELPQKAVEFLAAPQVTGGEYTVILDPILAGVFVHEAFGHLSEADHVYENPNLREVMVLGRRFGGKHLNIVDGARIPGLRGSFRYDEEGMEAQRTDLIREGMLVGRLHSRETAAMMNEIPSGNARAIGYHHPPIVRMTNTIIEPGEATLDNL
;
A
#
# COMPACT_ATOMS: atom_id res chain seq x y z
N ALA A 1 -5.35 14.21 11.56
CA ALA A 1 -5.72 14.49 12.96
C ALA A 1 -5.38 13.30 13.84
N SER A 2 -5.08 13.54 15.11
CA SER A 2 -4.86 12.48 16.10
C SER A 2 -5.38 12.91 17.47
N ALA A 3 -5.82 11.94 18.26
CA ALA A 3 -6.19 12.11 19.65
C ALA A 3 -5.37 11.13 20.52
N ILE A 4 -4.94 11.58 21.68
CA ILE A 4 -4.17 10.79 22.62
C ILE A 4 -4.95 10.75 23.94
N ALA A 5 -5.14 9.55 24.49
CA ALA A 5 -5.71 9.32 25.80
C ALA A 5 -4.66 8.72 26.73
N ARG A 6 -4.72 9.10 28.02
CA ARG A 6 -3.80 8.59 29.04
C ARG A 6 -4.55 8.19 30.30
N SER A 7 -4.19 7.03 30.85
CA SER A 7 -4.63 6.56 32.17
C SER A 7 -3.44 6.00 32.93
N GLY A 8 -3.04 6.68 34.01
CA GLY A 8 -1.84 6.30 34.75
C GLY A 8 -0.57 6.34 33.89
N GLY A 9 0.06 5.18 33.73
CA GLY A 9 1.24 4.96 32.87
C GLY A 9 0.92 4.55 31.44
N ASP A 10 -0.34 4.21 31.13
CA ASP A 10 -0.77 3.76 29.81
C ASP A 10 -1.16 4.94 28.92
N LEU A 11 -0.78 4.88 27.64
CA LEU A 11 -1.02 5.92 26.65
C LEU A 11 -1.48 5.27 25.36
N GLN A 12 -2.65 5.71 24.87
CA GLN A 12 -3.25 5.22 23.63
C GLN A 12 -3.52 6.34 22.66
N GLN A 13 -3.41 6.06 21.37
CA GLN A 13 -3.62 7.03 20.30
C GLN A 13 -4.61 6.50 19.28
N SER A 14 -5.51 7.38 18.84
CA SER A 14 -6.35 7.17 17.66
C SER A 14 -6.05 8.27 16.64
N SER A 15 -5.97 7.92 15.36
CA SER A 15 -5.62 8.89 14.31
C SER A 15 -6.35 8.61 13.00
N ILE A 16 -6.54 9.66 12.22
CA ILE A 16 -6.99 9.61 10.83
C ILE A 16 -6.00 10.36 9.94
N SER A 17 -5.66 9.75 8.82
CA SER A 17 -4.82 10.37 7.78
C SER A 17 -5.53 10.25 6.45
N MET A 18 -5.66 11.37 5.76
CA MET A 18 -6.23 11.43 4.42
C MET A 18 -5.34 12.24 3.49
N GLY A 19 -5.39 11.92 2.22
CA GLY A 19 -4.71 12.67 1.18
C GLY A 19 -5.38 12.44 -0.17
N SER A 20 -5.43 13.50 -0.97
CA SER A 20 -6.02 13.49 -2.31
C SER A 20 -5.34 14.56 -3.16
N LEU A 21 -5.44 14.44 -4.46
CA LEU A 21 -5.12 15.51 -5.41
C LEU A 21 -6.27 16.53 -5.57
N GLY A 22 -7.34 16.38 -4.78
CA GLY A 22 -8.48 17.29 -4.74
C GLY A 22 -8.20 18.59 -3.99
N ASN A 23 -9.27 19.34 -3.72
CA ASN A 23 -9.23 20.62 -3.04
C ASN A 23 -9.39 20.47 -1.50
N PHE A 24 -9.44 21.61 -0.80
CA PHE A 24 -9.58 21.68 0.64
C PHE A 24 -10.93 21.17 1.18
N ASP A 25 -11.95 21.04 0.32
CA ASP A 25 -13.29 20.57 0.73
C ASP A 25 -13.26 19.16 1.34
N LEU A 26 -12.25 18.35 0.98
CA LEU A 26 -12.01 17.06 1.61
C LEU A 26 -11.90 17.17 3.14
N ILE A 27 -11.24 18.20 3.64
CA ILE A 27 -11.05 18.42 5.09
C ILE A 27 -12.39 18.68 5.80
N HIS A 28 -13.30 19.40 5.14
CA HIS A 28 -14.63 19.70 5.72
C HIS A 28 -15.49 18.45 5.88
N GLN A 29 -15.26 17.41 5.09
CA GLN A 29 -16.01 16.16 5.17
C GLN A 29 -15.57 15.25 6.33
N LEU A 30 -14.39 15.52 6.94
CA LEU A 30 -13.79 14.69 7.99
C LEU A 30 -14.19 15.09 9.42
N GLN A 31 -15.08 16.05 9.61
CA GLN A 31 -15.38 16.59 10.94
C GLN A 31 -15.96 15.50 11.86
N ASN A 32 -16.81 14.63 11.36
CA ASN A 32 -17.43 13.56 12.14
C ASN A 32 -16.39 12.52 12.55
N GLU A 33 -15.57 12.07 11.61
CA GLU A 33 -14.50 11.09 11.85
C GLU A 33 -13.46 11.63 12.85
N VAL A 34 -13.11 12.91 12.74
CA VAL A 34 -12.19 13.57 13.67
C VAL A 34 -12.81 13.68 15.07
N ALA A 35 -14.12 13.95 15.16
CA ALA A 35 -14.82 14.05 16.44
C ALA A 35 -14.89 12.70 17.20
N GLU A 36 -14.82 11.57 16.50
CA GLU A 36 -14.81 10.23 17.11
C GLU A 36 -13.43 9.82 17.68
N LEU A 37 -12.32 10.43 17.21
CA LEU A 37 -10.98 10.02 17.60
C LEU A 37 -10.72 10.05 19.12
N PRO A 38 -11.16 11.07 19.89
CA PRO A 38 -10.95 11.06 21.33
C PRO A 38 -11.63 9.89 22.03
N GLN A 39 -12.87 9.57 21.63
CA GLN A 39 -13.60 8.44 22.20
C GLN A 39 -12.90 7.12 21.90
N LYS A 40 -12.48 6.90 20.68
CA LYS A 40 -11.70 5.70 20.27
C LYS A 40 -10.38 5.59 21.06
N ALA A 41 -9.66 6.69 21.28
CA ALA A 41 -8.44 6.67 22.08
C ALA A 41 -8.69 6.26 23.54
N VAL A 42 -9.82 6.68 24.12
CA VAL A 42 -10.24 6.26 25.47
C VAL A 42 -10.64 4.78 25.50
N GLU A 43 -11.38 4.31 24.50
CA GLU A 43 -11.75 2.90 24.38
C GLU A 43 -10.53 1.97 24.28
N PHE A 44 -9.47 2.40 23.60
CA PHE A 44 -8.22 1.64 23.50
C PHE A 44 -7.52 1.46 24.84
N LEU A 45 -7.68 2.39 25.81
CA LEU A 45 -7.15 2.21 27.16
C LEU A 45 -7.83 1.03 27.92
N ALA A 46 -9.08 0.71 27.56
CA ALA A 46 -9.83 -0.38 28.17
C ALA A 46 -9.79 -1.69 27.33
N ALA A 47 -9.21 -1.62 26.14
CA ALA A 47 -9.15 -2.78 25.24
C ALA A 47 -8.23 -3.87 25.81
N PRO A 48 -8.67 -5.15 25.80
CA PRO A 48 -7.82 -6.25 26.21
C PRO A 48 -6.63 -6.43 25.24
N GLN A 49 -5.49 -6.83 25.76
CA GLN A 49 -4.33 -7.14 24.95
C GLN A 49 -4.56 -8.43 24.16
N VAL A 50 -4.28 -8.41 22.86
CA VAL A 50 -4.40 -9.60 22.00
C VAL A 50 -3.36 -10.62 22.38
N THR A 51 -3.77 -11.87 22.56
CA THR A 51 -2.85 -12.99 22.75
C THR A 51 -2.22 -13.39 21.43
N GLY A 52 -0.90 -13.57 21.40
CA GLY A 52 -0.22 -14.06 20.20
C GLY A 52 -0.72 -15.45 19.79
N GLY A 53 -0.87 -15.69 18.50
CA GLY A 53 -1.38 -16.96 17.97
C GLY A 53 -1.62 -16.92 16.47
N GLU A 54 -2.15 -18.02 15.95
CA GLU A 54 -2.60 -18.14 14.56
C GLU A 54 -4.11 -17.98 14.52
N TYR A 55 -4.59 -17.04 13.70
CA TYR A 55 -6.00 -16.68 13.60
C TYR A 55 -6.44 -16.57 12.15
N THR A 56 -7.67 -16.99 11.87
CA THR A 56 -8.36 -16.58 10.64
C THR A 56 -8.93 -15.18 10.86
N VAL A 57 -8.57 -14.23 10.00
CA VAL A 57 -8.94 -12.83 10.14
C VAL A 57 -9.65 -12.30 8.90
N ILE A 58 -10.59 -11.38 9.09
CA ILE A 58 -11.16 -10.53 8.05
C ILE A 58 -10.53 -9.15 8.24
N LEU A 59 -9.83 -8.65 7.22
CA LEU A 59 -9.22 -7.33 7.24
C LEU A 59 -10.17 -6.33 6.60
N ASP A 60 -10.38 -5.18 7.24
CA ASP A 60 -11.06 -4.07 6.59
C ASP A 60 -10.21 -3.52 5.41
N PRO A 61 -10.81 -2.79 4.45
CA PRO A 61 -10.09 -2.34 3.26
C PRO A 61 -8.85 -1.48 3.54
N ILE A 62 -8.85 -0.68 4.62
CA ILE A 62 -7.71 0.18 4.96
C ILE A 62 -6.55 -0.69 5.46
N LEU A 63 -6.82 -1.59 6.39
CA LEU A 63 -5.80 -2.51 6.91
C LEU A 63 -5.32 -3.49 5.84
N ALA A 64 -6.21 -3.98 4.98
CA ALA A 64 -5.83 -4.81 3.83
C ALA A 64 -4.89 -4.06 2.86
N GLY A 65 -5.13 -2.76 2.64
CA GLY A 65 -4.25 -1.89 1.87
C GLY A 65 -2.86 -1.75 2.50
N VAL A 66 -2.78 -1.53 3.81
CA VAL A 66 -1.50 -1.49 4.54
C VAL A 66 -0.81 -2.86 4.47
N PHE A 67 -1.56 -3.94 4.70
CA PHE A 67 -1.01 -5.29 4.63
C PHE A 67 -0.39 -5.60 3.27
N VAL A 68 -1.08 -5.30 2.16
CA VAL A 68 -0.54 -5.56 0.82
C VAL A 68 0.65 -4.66 0.50
N HIS A 69 0.66 -3.42 1.01
CA HIS A 69 1.79 -2.50 0.89
C HIS A 69 3.05 -3.12 1.50
N GLU A 70 2.98 -3.55 2.76
CA GLU A 70 4.12 -4.10 3.50
C GLU A 70 4.49 -5.53 3.05
N ALA A 71 3.49 -6.39 2.89
CA ALA A 71 3.73 -7.80 2.61
C ALA A 71 4.07 -8.08 1.14
N PHE A 72 3.72 -7.20 0.21
CA PHE A 72 3.90 -7.47 -1.22
C PHE A 72 4.38 -6.27 -2.03
N GLY A 73 3.92 -5.09 -1.73
CA GLY A 73 4.28 -3.88 -2.48
C GLY A 73 5.80 -3.64 -2.48
N HIS A 74 6.42 -3.56 -1.32
CA HIS A 74 7.87 -3.41 -1.18
C HIS A 74 8.67 -4.59 -1.78
N LEU A 75 8.15 -5.81 -1.70
CA LEU A 75 8.79 -6.97 -2.33
C LEU A 75 8.73 -6.92 -3.86
N SER A 76 7.83 -6.12 -4.44
CA SER A 76 7.69 -5.95 -5.89
C SER A 76 8.55 -4.82 -6.45
N GLU A 77 9.21 -4.02 -5.60
CA GLU A 77 10.17 -2.99 -6.04
C GLU A 77 11.43 -3.67 -6.58
N ALA A 78 11.70 -3.45 -7.86
CA ALA A 78 12.70 -4.24 -8.60
C ALA A 78 14.15 -3.99 -8.18
N ASP A 79 14.45 -2.84 -7.59
CA ASP A 79 15.77 -2.57 -6.99
C ASP A 79 16.04 -3.53 -5.82
N HIS A 80 15.08 -3.74 -4.92
CA HIS A 80 15.19 -4.72 -3.83
C HIS A 80 15.35 -6.15 -4.36
N VAL A 81 14.58 -6.51 -5.40
CA VAL A 81 14.69 -7.84 -6.03
C VAL A 81 16.04 -8.03 -6.70
N TYR A 82 16.56 -7.00 -7.38
CA TYR A 82 17.84 -7.06 -8.07
C TYR A 82 19.02 -7.18 -7.10
N GLU A 83 19.01 -6.43 -6.02
CA GLU A 83 20.11 -6.36 -5.04
C GLU A 83 20.15 -7.55 -4.07
N ASN A 84 19.01 -8.20 -3.81
CA ASN A 84 18.89 -9.29 -2.84
C ASN A 84 18.72 -10.65 -3.52
N PRO A 85 19.74 -11.54 -3.53
CA PRO A 85 19.67 -12.87 -4.13
C PRO A 85 18.52 -13.73 -3.56
N ASN A 86 18.29 -13.69 -2.25
CA ASN A 86 17.22 -14.47 -1.62
C ASN A 86 15.84 -13.99 -2.09
N LEU A 87 15.66 -12.67 -2.22
CA LEU A 87 14.41 -12.12 -2.71
C LEU A 87 14.19 -12.45 -4.18
N ARG A 88 15.26 -12.50 -4.98
CA ARG A 88 15.22 -12.90 -6.38
C ARG A 88 14.72 -14.32 -6.55
N GLU A 89 15.10 -15.24 -5.65
CA GLU A 89 14.60 -16.61 -5.64
C GLU A 89 13.12 -16.73 -5.24
N VAL A 90 12.63 -15.77 -4.44
CA VAL A 90 11.23 -15.74 -4.00
C VAL A 90 10.36 -15.08 -5.06
N MET A 91 10.77 -13.91 -5.57
CA MET A 91 9.98 -13.05 -6.46
C MET A 91 10.17 -13.43 -7.94
N VAL A 92 9.97 -14.71 -8.27
CA VAL A 92 10.06 -15.22 -9.65
C VAL A 92 8.73 -15.03 -10.37
N LEU A 93 8.75 -14.42 -11.55
CA LEU A 93 7.56 -14.28 -12.40
C LEU A 93 6.97 -15.66 -12.71
N GLY A 94 5.65 -15.78 -12.61
CA GLY A 94 4.93 -17.04 -12.74
C GLY A 94 4.80 -17.83 -11.43
N ARG A 95 5.43 -17.40 -10.33
CA ARG A 95 5.25 -18.04 -9.01
C ARG A 95 3.89 -17.69 -8.41
N ARG A 96 3.27 -18.68 -7.78
CA ARG A 96 1.99 -18.53 -7.10
C ARG A 96 2.18 -18.00 -5.68
N PHE A 97 1.44 -16.93 -5.35
CA PHE A 97 1.41 -16.31 -4.03
C PHE A 97 0.03 -16.34 -3.36
N GLY A 98 -1.01 -16.72 -4.10
CA GLY A 98 -2.35 -16.76 -3.54
C GLY A 98 -3.35 -17.57 -4.37
N GLY A 99 -4.60 -17.54 -3.95
CA GLY A 99 -5.70 -18.14 -4.69
C GLY A 99 -6.00 -17.38 -5.99
N LYS A 100 -6.79 -17.99 -6.89
CA LYS A 100 -7.15 -17.38 -8.18
C LYS A 100 -7.93 -16.06 -8.06
N HIS A 101 -8.58 -15.83 -6.92
CA HIS A 101 -9.31 -14.60 -6.64
C HIS A 101 -8.40 -13.41 -6.27
N LEU A 102 -7.10 -13.64 -6.00
CA LEU A 102 -6.18 -12.59 -5.62
C LEU A 102 -5.62 -11.88 -6.85
N ASN A 103 -5.94 -10.59 -6.97
CA ASN A 103 -5.39 -9.68 -7.95
C ASN A 103 -4.85 -8.43 -7.24
N ILE A 104 -3.59 -8.09 -7.50
CA ILE A 104 -2.92 -6.93 -6.92
C ILE A 104 -2.33 -6.11 -8.05
N VAL A 105 -2.60 -4.82 -8.02
CA VAL A 105 -2.11 -3.85 -9.00
C VAL A 105 -1.43 -2.69 -8.31
N ASP A 106 -0.51 -2.03 -9.01
CA ASP A 106 -0.01 -0.71 -8.66
C ASP A 106 -0.25 0.25 -9.83
N GLY A 107 -0.69 1.47 -9.56
CA GLY A 107 -0.96 2.40 -10.65
C GLY A 107 -1.12 3.85 -10.22
N ALA A 108 -0.40 4.74 -10.89
CA ALA A 108 -0.46 6.18 -10.66
C ALA A 108 -1.48 6.92 -11.53
N ARG A 109 -2.18 6.24 -12.44
CA ARG A 109 -3.19 6.87 -13.33
C ARG A 109 -4.61 6.87 -12.75
N ILE A 110 -4.78 6.58 -11.47
CA ILE A 110 -6.10 6.57 -10.83
C ILE A 110 -6.43 7.99 -10.38
N PRO A 111 -7.47 8.64 -10.94
CA PRO A 111 -7.77 10.04 -10.62
C PRO A 111 -8.04 10.25 -9.13
N GLY A 112 -7.52 11.35 -8.59
CA GLY A 112 -7.82 11.80 -7.23
C GLY A 112 -7.11 11.06 -6.11
N LEU A 113 -6.46 9.94 -6.35
CA LEU A 113 -5.72 9.22 -5.32
C LEU A 113 -4.38 9.88 -5.01
N ARG A 114 -3.94 9.73 -3.76
CA ARG A 114 -2.74 10.39 -3.20
C ARG A 114 -1.44 10.04 -3.94
N GLY A 115 -1.30 8.79 -4.41
CA GLY A 115 -0.12 8.31 -5.13
C GLY A 115 -0.18 8.54 -6.64
N SER A 116 -1.13 9.35 -7.15
CA SER A 116 -1.35 9.53 -8.57
C SER A 116 -0.53 10.69 -9.15
N PHE A 117 0.03 10.47 -10.33
CA PHE A 117 0.75 11.45 -11.13
C PHE A 117 0.69 11.08 -12.61
N ARG A 118 1.13 11.97 -13.48
CA ARG A 118 1.13 11.74 -14.93
C ARG A 118 2.43 11.12 -15.43
N TYR A 119 3.54 11.57 -14.90
CA TYR A 119 4.89 11.09 -15.21
C TYR A 119 5.65 10.89 -13.92
N ASP A 120 6.48 9.84 -13.86
CA ASP A 120 7.44 9.66 -12.78
C ASP A 120 8.62 10.64 -12.88
N GLU A 121 9.56 10.60 -11.96
CA GLU A 121 10.67 11.54 -11.91
C GLU A 121 11.79 11.24 -12.91
N GLU A 122 11.68 10.14 -13.65
CA GLU A 122 12.50 9.85 -14.84
C GLU A 122 11.80 10.22 -16.16
N GLY A 123 10.61 10.82 -16.10
CA GLY A 123 9.79 11.20 -17.25
C GLY A 123 9.08 10.02 -17.93
N MET A 124 8.99 8.87 -17.26
CA MET A 124 8.19 7.75 -17.72
C MET A 124 6.71 8.01 -17.45
N GLU A 125 5.87 7.75 -18.44
CA GLU A 125 4.42 7.88 -18.27
C GLU A 125 3.93 6.87 -17.22
N ALA A 126 3.12 7.36 -16.27
CA ALA A 126 2.49 6.54 -15.26
C ALA A 126 1.64 5.43 -15.89
N GLN A 127 1.73 4.25 -15.38
CA GLN A 127 1.05 3.07 -15.89
C GLN A 127 0.23 2.40 -14.79
N ARG A 128 -0.57 1.41 -15.19
CA ARG A 128 -1.10 0.38 -14.33
C ARG A 128 -0.23 -0.87 -14.51
N THR A 129 0.35 -1.35 -13.44
CA THR A 129 1.18 -2.55 -13.40
C THR A 129 0.45 -3.64 -12.62
N ASP A 130 0.10 -4.74 -13.27
CA ASP A 130 -0.39 -5.90 -12.56
C ASP A 130 0.79 -6.61 -11.89
N LEU A 131 0.74 -6.70 -10.57
CA LEU A 131 1.74 -7.40 -9.77
C LEU A 131 1.35 -8.87 -9.59
N ILE A 132 0.12 -9.09 -9.14
CA ILE A 132 -0.48 -10.43 -9.03
C ILE A 132 -1.73 -10.48 -9.91
N ARG A 133 -1.83 -11.51 -10.72
CA ARG A 133 -3.03 -11.85 -11.48
C ARG A 133 -3.39 -13.30 -11.24
N GLU A 134 -4.64 -13.52 -10.79
CA GLU A 134 -5.12 -14.87 -10.43
C GLU A 134 -4.18 -15.61 -9.47
N GLY A 135 -3.60 -14.90 -8.51
CA GLY A 135 -2.65 -15.42 -7.53
C GLY A 135 -1.23 -15.66 -8.02
N MET A 136 -0.92 -15.32 -9.27
CA MET A 136 0.41 -15.50 -9.87
C MET A 136 1.15 -14.17 -9.96
N LEU A 137 2.44 -14.13 -9.61
CA LEU A 137 3.30 -12.97 -9.84
C LEU A 137 3.49 -12.77 -11.35
N VAL A 138 3.06 -11.62 -11.88
CA VAL A 138 3.11 -11.32 -13.32
C VAL A 138 3.90 -10.07 -13.66
N GLY A 139 4.25 -9.25 -12.66
CA GLY A 139 5.00 -8.03 -12.88
C GLY A 139 5.74 -7.55 -11.64
N ARG A 140 6.57 -6.54 -11.83
CA ARG A 140 7.32 -5.80 -10.81
C ARG A 140 7.23 -4.31 -11.08
N LEU A 141 7.60 -3.52 -10.09
CA LEU A 141 7.72 -2.07 -10.23
C LEU A 141 9.15 -1.73 -10.63
N HIS A 142 9.30 -0.91 -11.67
CA HIS A 142 10.59 -0.60 -12.26
C HIS A 142 10.83 0.90 -12.42
N SER A 143 12.07 1.33 -12.18
CA SER A 143 12.69 2.48 -12.81
C SER A 143 13.21 2.10 -14.21
N ARG A 144 13.73 3.05 -14.97
CA ARG A 144 14.42 2.77 -16.24
C ARG A 144 15.68 1.94 -16.03
N GLU A 145 16.41 2.20 -14.95
CA GLU A 145 17.63 1.49 -14.59
C GLU A 145 17.34 0.02 -14.25
N THR A 146 16.44 -0.25 -13.32
CA THR A 146 16.12 -1.63 -12.92
C THR A 146 15.48 -2.43 -14.05
N ALA A 147 14.68 -1.79 -14.89
CA ALA A 147 14.11 -2.42 -16.08
C ALA A 147 15.22 -2.87 -17.06
N ALA A 148 16.20 -2.00 -17.30
CA ALA A 148 17.35 -2.35 -18.16
C ALA A 148 18.19 -3.49 -17.55
N MET A 149 18.48 -3.44 -16.25
CA MET A 149 19.26 -4.46 -15.54
C MET A 149 18.59 -5.84 -15.56
N MET A 150 17.25 -5.87 -15.45
CA MET A 150 16.48 -7.11 -15.39
C MET A 150 15.90 -7.54 -16.74
N ASN A 151 16.15 -6.78 -17.81
CA ASN A 151 15.57 -6.97 -19.14
C ASN A 151 14.03 -7.04 -19.11
N GLU A 152 13.43 -6.13 -18.34
CA GLU A 152 11.98 -5.93 -18.18
C GLU A 152 11.56 -4.54 -18.68
N ILE A 153 10.29 -4.18 -18.57
CA ILE A 153 9.75 -2.91 -19.08
C ILE A 153 9.63 -1.91 -17.92
N PRO A 154 10.07 -0.64 -18.09
CA PRO A 154 9.85 0.39 -17.08
C PRO A 154 8.36 0.57 -16.79
N SER A 155 7.99 0.68 -15.50
CA SER A 155 6.60 0.78 -15.07
C SER A 155 6.16 2.20 -14.67
N GLY A 156 7.07 3.18 -14.70
CA GLY A 156 6.77 4.56 -14.30
C GLY A 156 6.67 4.69 -12.77
N ASN A 157 7.54 4.01 -12.05
CA ASN A 157 7.57 3.97 -10.59
C ASN A 157 8.83 4.62 -9.98
N ALA A 158 9.60 5.37 -10.77
CA ALA A 158 10.78 6.07 -10.27
C ALA A 158 10.38 7.32 -9.48
N ARG A 159 10.74 7.38 -8.19
CA ARG A 159 10.43 8.51 -7.32
C ARG A 159 11.56 8.81 -6.34
N ALA A 160 11.90 10.08 -6.18
CA ALA A 160 12.84 10.55 -5.18
C ALA A 160 12.11 11.03 -3.91
N ILE A 161 12.78 10.95 -2.79
CA ILE A 161 12.29 11.54 -1.53
C ILE A 161 12.31 13.08 -1.57
N GLY A 162 13.07 13.65 -2.48
CA GLY A 162 13.18 15.08 -2.71
C GLY A 162 14.25 15.38 -3.78
N TYR A 163 14.33 16.61 -4.22
CA TYR A 163 15.17 17.04 -5.36
C TYR A 163 16.69 16.83 -5.19
N HIS A 164 17.16 16.54 -3.97
CA HIS A 164 18.56 16.20 -3.69
C HIS A 164 18.91 14.72 -3.86
N HIS A 165 17.91 13.87 -4.06
CA HIS A 165 18.06 12.42 -4.06
C HIS A 165 17.80 11.85 -5.44
N PRO A 166 18.52 10.80 -5.86
CA PRO A 166 18.19 10.10 -7.08
C PRO A 166 16.83 9.41 -6.94
N PRO A 167 16.06 9.30 -8.03
CA PRO A 167 14.86 8.49 -8.03
C PRO A 167 15.19 7.01 -7.78
N ILE A 168 14.38 6.35 -6.99
CA ILE A 168 14.42 4.91 -6.74
C ILE A 168 13.06 4.31 -7.04
N VAL A 169 12.94 3.00 -7.14
CA VAL A 169 11.65 2.35 -7.37
C VAL A 169 10.75 2.55 -6.15
N ARG A 170 9.49 2.99 -6.39
CA ARG A 170 8.49 3.18 -5.33
C ARG A 170 7.11 2.82 -5.83
N MET A 171 6.31 2.26 -4.92
CA MET A 171 4.88 2.08 -5.12
C MET A 171 4.18 3.42 -5.37
N THR A 172 3.05 3.35 -6.06
CA THR A 172 2.13 4.47 -6.28
C THR A 172 0.82 4.24 -5.53
N ASN A 173 -0.20 3.72 -6.16
CA ASN A 173 -1.41 3.28 -5.47
C ASN A 173 -1.49 1.76 -5.61
N THR A 174 -1.09 1.05 -4.57
CA THR A 174 -1.13 -0.41 -4.52
C THR A 174 -2.50 -0.85 -4.03
N ILE A 175 -3.18 -1.69 -4.81
CA ILE A 175 -4.59 -2.04 -4.61
C ILE A 175 -4.75 -3.56 -4.71
N ILE A 176 -5.44 -4.15 -3.73
CA ILE A 176 -6.06 -5.45 -3.91
C ILE A 176 -7.38 -5.20 -4.63
N GLU A 177 -7.55 -5.77 -5.82
CA GLU A 177 -8.81 -5.58 -6.56
C GLU A 177 -9.97 -6.30 -5.87
N PRO A 178 -11.18 -5.70 -5.92
CA PRO A 178 -12.35 -6.31 -5.30
C PRO A 178 -12.68 -7.67 -5.95
N GLY A 179 -13.06 -8.63 -5.12
CA GLY A 179 -13.64 -9.88 -5.57
C GLY A 179 -15.17 -9.80 -5.70
N GLU A 180 -15.81 -10.93 -5.86
CA GLU A 180 -17.27 -11.04 -6.00
C GLU A 180 -17.99 -11.26 -4.63
N ALA A 181 -17.24 -11.59 -3.58
CA ALA A 181 -17.82 -11.84 -2.25
C ALA A 181 -18.27 -10.53 -1.60
N THR A 182 -19.43 -10.58 -0.96
CA THR A 182 -19.91 -9.49 -0.09
C THR A 182 -19.49 -9.74 1.35
N LEU A 183 -19.50 -8.70 2.19
CA LEU A 183 -19.17 -8.83 3.60
C LEU A 183 -20.02 -9.89 4.31
N ASP A 184 -21.30 -10.01 3.94
CA ASP A 184 -22.22 -10.98 4.52
C ASP A 184 -21.89 -12.43 4.14
N ASN A 185 -21.03 -12.64 3.15
CA ASN A 185 -20.61 -13.97 2.67
C ASN A 185 -19.18 -14.34 3.11
N LEU A 186 -18.54 -13.50 3.91
CA LEU A 186 -17.25 -13.73 4.52
C LEU A 186 -17.40 -14.27 5.94
#